data_b9422ff6c56d8f246a9d7df7fd59c14f
#
_entry.id   b9422ff6c56d8f246a9d7df7fd59c14f
#
_cell.length_a   1.000
_cell.length_b   1.000
_cell.length_c   1.000
_cell.angle_alpha   90.00
_cell.angle_beta   90.00
_cell.angle_gamma   90.00
#
_symmetry.space_group_name_H-M   'P 1'
#
loop_
_entity.id
_entity.type
_entity.pdbx_description
1 polymer ?
#
loop_
_entity_poly.entity_id
_entity_poly.type
_entity_poly.pdbx_seq_one_letter_code
_entity_poly.pdbx_strand_id
1 'polypeptide(L)'
;MPELRRDPVVGRWVIISTERSRRPSDFASAPVLPRNSGPCTFCPGQESRTPGEVLAVRIPGSAPNGPGWDLRVVPNKFPALRIEGELEPAGEGVYDRMNGIGAHEVIIETPDHGASLASLPETQVVAVLEAWRQRMLDLQKDARFEYVSVFKNHGEAAGASLEHPHSQLIATPIVPMMVEQELEGALRHFRMRKRCIWCDIIRQEMQGRARGLGRLILGEGGFVALCPYAPRFPFETWILPEGHRSSYEDALGTDRRALARVLGEVLRRMNQVLGAPAWNLSLHSAPLKTPTLDHFHWHLEIIPKLTQVAGFEWGTGFFINPTPPEEAARYLRAGVPTAT
;
A
#
# COMPACT_ATOMS: atom_id res chain seq x y z
N MET A 1 -14.90 -18.86 20.36
CA MET A 1 -14.64 -17.78 21.34
C MET A 1 -13.83 -16.69 20.65
N PRO A 2 -14.06 -15.41 20.93
CA PRO A 2 -13.18 -14.34 20.48
C PRO A 2 -11.73 -14.55 20.98
N GLU A 3 -10.76 -14.08 20.19
CA GLU A 3 -9.34 -14.16 20.52
C GLU A 3 -8.72 -12.78 20.54
N LEU A 4 -7.79 -12.53 21.46
CA LEU A 4 -6.90 -11.39 21.43
C LEU A 4 -5.58 -11.81 20.80
N ARG A 5 -5.24 -11.20 19.66
CA ARG A 5 -3.98 -11.45 18.97
C ARG A 5 -3.09 -10.22 19.02
N ARG A 6 -1.82 -10.42 19.30
CA ARG A 6 -0.85 -9.34 19.34
C ARG A 6 -0.04 -9.30 18.05
N ASP A 7 0.00 -8.14 17.43
CA ASP A 7 0.90 -7.87 16.32
C ASP A 7 2.35 -8.03 16.78
N PRO A 8 3.14 -8.90 16.14
CA PRO A 8 4.49 -9.18 16.61
C PRO A 8 5.47 -8.04 16.33
N VAL A 9 5.18 -7.13 15.40
CA VAL A 9 6.02 -6.00 15.02
C VAL A 9 5.76 -4.81 15.93
N VAL A 10 4.58 -4.21 15.85
CA VAL A 10 4.25 -2.97 16.58
C VAL A 10 3.70 -3.23 18.00
N GLY A 11 3.32 -4.46 18.29
CA GLY A 11 2.80 -4.84 19.63
C GLY A 11 1.33 -4.50 19.86
N ARG A 12 0.61 -4.01 18.85
CA ARG A 12 -0.82 -3.72 18.92
C ARG A 12 -1.63 -4.99 19.14
N TRP A 13 -2.69 -4.88 19.94
CA TRP A 13 -3.67 -5.95 20.13
C TRP A 13 -4.86 -5.80 19.18
N VAL A 14 -5.33 -6.92 18.65
CA VAL A 14 -6.52 -7.02 17.78
C VAL A 14 -7.44 -8.09 18.34
N ILE A 15 -8.74 -7.80 18.35
CA ILE A 15 -9.79 -8.75 18.73
C ILE A 15 -10.25 -9.47 17.47
N ILE A 16 -10.00 -10.77 17.38
CA ILE A 16 -10.57 -11.63 16.33
C ILE A 16 -11.91 -12.16 16.85
N SER A 17 -13.01 -11.63 16.31
CA SER A 17 -14.37 -11.90 16.80
C SER A 17 -15.01 -13.02 15.98
N THR A 18 -14.68 -14.27 16.29
CA THR A 18 -15.22 -15.46 15.60
C THR A 18 -16.74 -15.62 15.72
N GLU A 19 -17.36 -15.09 16.77
CA GLU A 19 -18.81 -15.12 16.95
C GLU A 19 -19.56 -14.15 16.01
N ARG A 20 -18.85 -13.15 15.50
CA ARG A 20 -19.31 -12.24 14.45
C ARG A 20 -18.74 -12.61 13.08
N SER A 21 -18.27 -13.86 12.93
CA SER A 21 -17.61 -14.35 11.72
C SER A 21 -18.41 -13.99 10.48
N ARG A 22 -17.79 -13.23 9.59
CA ARG A 22 -18.38 -12.82 8.31
C ARG A 22 -17.65 -13.55 7.17
N ARG A 23 -18.46 -14.17 6.31
CA ARG A 23 -17.99 -14.75 5.04
C ARG A 23 -17.83 -13.66 3.99
N PRO A 24 -17.12 -13.90 2.90
CA PRO A 24 -17.03 -12.92 1.80
C PRO A 24 -18.39 -12.38 1.34
N SER A 25 -19.42 -13.23 1.26
CA SER A 25 -20.80 -12.87 0.88
C SER A 25 -21.46 -11.87 1.82
N ASP A 26 -21.04 -11.80 3.08
CA ASP A 26 -21.64 -10.91 4.08
C ASP A 26 -21.11 -9.47 3.98
N PHE A 27 -20.11 -9.25 3.11
CA PHE A 27 -19.53 -7.94 2.80
C PHE A 27 -20.03 -7.38 1.46
N ALA A 28 -21.22 -7.79 1.01
CA ALA A 28 -21.77 -7.34 -0.27
C ALA A 28 -21.66 -5.81 -0.41
N SER A 29 -20.80 -5.38 -1.33
CA SER A 29 -20.63 -3.97 -1.67
C SER A 29 -21.87 -3.50 -2.45
N ALA A 30 -22.38 -2.31 -2.11
CA ALA A 30 -23.32 -1.64 -2.99
C ALA A 30 -22.67 -1.38 -4.34
N PRO A 31 -23.39 -1.47 -5.46
CA PRO A 31 -22.84 -1.17 -6.78
C PRO A 31 -22.22 0.23 -6.77
N VAL A 32 -20.97 0.33 -7.22
CA VAL A 32 -20.32 1.64 -7.39
C VAL A 32 -21.01 2.34 -8.57
N LEU A 33 -21.81 3.36 -8.28
CA LEU A 33 -22.41 4.18 -9.33
C LEU A 33 -21.36 5.13 -9.90
N PRO A 34 -21.25 5.27 -11.24
CA PRO A 34 -20.33 6.22 -11.87
C PRO A 34 -20.61 7.65 -11.37
N ARG A 35 -19.60 8.33 -10.84
CA ARG A 35 -19.79 9.61 -10.14
C ARG A 35 -19.81 10.85 -11.01
N ASN A 36 -19.34 10.83 -12.25
CA ASN A 36 -19.20 12.06 -13.02
C ASN A 36 -19.59 11.93 -14.48
N SER A 37 -20.52 12.78 -14.91
CA SER A 37 -20.88 13.02 -16.31
C SER A 37 -19.93 13.96 -17.06
N GLY A 38 -18.86 14.45 -16.41
CA GLY A 38 -17.90 15.38 -17.00
C GLY A 38 -16.59 14.73 -17.42
N PRO A 39 -15.78 15.42 -18.27
CA PRO A 39 -14.48 14.89 -18.69
C PRO A 39 -13.52 14.77 -17.49
N CYS A 40 -13.02 13.57 -17.24
CA CYS A 40 -12.08 13.29 -16.17
C CYS A 40 -10.74 14.02 -16.40
N THR A 41 -10.23 14.68 -15.38
CA THR A 41 -8.98 15.48 -15.43
C THR A 41 -7.76 14.62 -15.80
N PHE A 42 -7.78 13.31 -15.54
CA PHE A 42 -6.67 12.40 -15.81
C PHE A 42 -6.79 11.65 -17.15
N CYS A 43 -7.90 11.81 -17.87
CA CYS A 43 -8.04 11.20 -19.20
C CYS A 43 -7.16 11.88 -20.25
N PRO A 44 -6.71 11.15 -21.29
CA PRO A 44 -6.01 11.73 -22.43
C PRO A 44 -6.79 12.89 -23.05
N GLY A 45 -6.07 13.94 -23.46
CA GLY A 45 -6.66 15.16 -23.98
C GLY A 45 -7.06 16.18 -22.89
N GLN A 46 -6.86 15.85 -21.61
CA GLN A 46 -7.11 16.75 -20.47
C GLN A 46 -5.82 17.16 -19.72
N GLU A 47 -4.66 16.96 -20.35
CA GLU A 47 -3.36 17.17 -19.70
C GLU A 47 -3.17 18.59 -19.19
N SER A 48 -3.75 19.60 -19.86
CA SER A 48 -3.73 20.99 -19.43
C SER A 48 -4.49 21.29 -18.12
N ARG A 49 -5.29 20.32 -17.64
CA ARG A 49 -6.02 20.44 -16.36
C ARG A 49 -5.21 20.01 -15.15
N THR A 50 -4.04 19.39 -15.38
CA THR A 50 -3.07 19.02 -14.36
C THR A 50 -1.85 19.94 -14.39
N PRO A 51 -1.06 20.03 -13.31
CA PRO A 51 0.30 20.60 -13.41
C PRO A 51 1.16 19.84 -14.42
N GLY A 52 2.29 20.44 -14.82
CA GLY A 52 3.26 19.79 -15.71
C GLY A 52 3.77 18.47 -15.15
N GLU A 53 4.03 17.51 -16.02
CA GLU A 53 4.53 16.20 -15.61
C GLU A 53 5.99 16.28 -15.14
N VAL A 54 6.28 15.62 -14.02
CA VAL A 54 7.65 15.45 -13.48
C VAL A 54 8.29 14.14 -13.96
N LEU A 55 7.46 13.19 -14.38
CA LEU A 55 7.86 11.92 -15.00
C LEU A 55 6.76 11.45 -15.94
N ALA A 56 7.11 10.85 -17.07
CA ALA A 56 6.13 10.14 -17.90
C ALA A 56 6.78 8.99 -18.68
N VAL A 57 6.00 7.91 -18.86
CA VAL A 57 6.26 6.88 -19.85
C VAL A 57 5.45 7.25 -21.09
N ARG A 58 6.10 7.43 -22.24
CA ARG A 58 5.47 8.01 -23.43
C ARG A 58 5.74 7.19 -24.69
N ILE A 59 4.82 7.26 -25.60
CA ILE A 59 5.00 6.80 -26.96
C ILE A 59 6.12 7.66 -27.61
N PRO A 60 7.12 7.05 -28.26
CA PRO A 60 8.20 7.79 -28.90
C PRO A 60 7.67 8.89 -29.85
N GLY A 61 8.19 10.12 -29.68
CA GLY A 61 7.79 11.28 -30.49
C GLY A 61 6.58 12.06 -29.97
N SER A 62 5.90 11.60 -28.91
CA SER A 62 4.84 12.41 -28.27
C SER A 62 5.42 13.59 -27.48
N ALA A 63 4.70 14.74 -27.52
CA ALA A 63 5.15 15.95 -26.84
C ALA A 63 4.91 15.86 -25.30
N PRO A 64 5.83 16.39 -24.47
CA PRO A 64 5.60 16.53 -23.03
C PRO A 64 4.30 17.31 -22.73
N ASN A 65 3.63 16.97 -21.64
CA ASN A 65 2.36 17.59 -21.21
C ASN A 65 1.23 17.55 -22.26
N GLY A 66 1.31 16.62 -23.22
CA GLY A 66 0.30 16.35 -24.23
C GLY A 66 -0.09 14.87 -24.26
N PRO A 67 -0.99 14.45 -25.14
CA PRO A 67 -1.40 13.06 -25.29
C PRO A 67 -0.25 12.14 -25.75
N GLY A 68 -0.46 10.83 -25.76
CA GLY A 68 0.53 9.84 -26.16
C GLY A 68 1.44 9.40 -25.00
N TRP A 69 0.88 9.26 -23.83
CA TRP A 69 1.51 8.71 -22.64
C TRP A 69 0.84 7.40 -22.23
N ASP A 70 1.61 6.52 -21.62
CA ASP A 70 1.14 5.28 -20.99
C ASP A 70 1.03 5.45 -19.46
N LEU A 71 1.87 6.33 -18.89
CA LEU A 71 1.86 6.70 -17.48
C LEU A 71 2.35 8.14 -17.32
N ARG A 72 1.78 8.91 -16.40
CA ARG A 72 2.21 10.27 -16.07
C ARG A 72 2.30 10.45 -14.56
N VAL A 73 3.33 11.18 -14.11
CA VAL A 73 3.43 11.68 -12.73
C VAL A 73 3.38 13.19 -12.76
N VAL A 74 2.48 13.75 -11.99
CA VAL A 74 2.26 15.20 -11.90
C VAL A 74 2.25 15.65 -10.44
N PRO A 75 2.69 16.85 -10.09
CA PRO A 75 2.41 17.42 -8.77
C PRO A 75 0.91 17.42 -8.49
N ASN A 76 0.50 17.19 -7.26
CA ASN A 76 -0.92 17.31 -6.91
C ASN A 76 -1.32 18.79 -7.03
N LYS A 77 -2.43 19.07 -7.73
CA LYS A 77 -2.94 20.44 -7.91
C LYS A 77 -3.34 21.12 -6.59
N PHE A 78 -3.72 20.32 -5.60
CA PHE A 78 -4.09 20.75 -4.25
C PHE A 78 -3.23 20.00 -3.22
N PRO A 79 -1.94 20.33 -3.14
CA PRO A 79 -1.01 19.55 -2.36
C PRO A 79 -1.20 19.76 -0.86
N ALA A 80 -1.03 18.70 -0.06
CA ALA A 80 -1.02 18.77 1.39
C ALA A 80 0.23 19.48 1.93
N LEU A 81 1.36 19.34 1.23
CA LEU A 81 2.65 19.95 1.51
C LEU A 81 3.19 20.57 0.23
N ARG A 82 4.02 21.61 0.35
CA ARG A 82 4.63 22.30 -0.80
C ARG A 82 6.14 22.07 -0.82
N ILE A 83 6.71 21.99 -2.02
CA ILE A 83 8.15 21.76 -2.18
C ILE A 83 8.97 23.06 -2.02
N GLU A 84 8.34 24.21 -2.25
CA GLU A 84 8.98 25.51 -2.17
C GLU A 84 9.04 26.01 -0.72
N GLY A 85 10.17 26.62 -0.35
CA GLY A 85 10.40 27.22 0.97
C GLY A 85 11.37 26.44 1.84
N GLU A 86 11.48 26.86 3.10
CA GLU A 86 12.36 26.28 4.12
C GLU A 86 11.53 25.71 5.28
N LEU A 87 12.07 24.75 6.01
CA LEU A 87 11.38 24.07 7.12
C LEU A 87 11.07 25.00 8.28
N GLU A 88 11.99 25.92 8.61
CA GLU A 88 11.87 26.91 9.70
C GLU A 88 11.28 26.32 10.99
N PRO A 89 11.95 25.33 11.60
CA PRO A 89 11.45 24.73 12.83
C PRO A 89 11.41 25.75 13.96
N ALA A 90 10.32 25.78 14.71
CA ALA A 90 10.10 26.69 15.83
C ALA A 90 9.33 25.98 16.95
N GLY A 91 9.55 26.42 18.19
CA GLY A 91 8.87 25.93 19.39
C GLY A 91 8.18 27.04 20.16
N GLU A 92 7.05 26.70 20.78
CA GLU A 92 6.33 27.57 21.71
C GLU A 92 5.96 26.74 22.96
N GLY A 93 6.79 26.86 24.00
CA GLY A 93 6.65 26.04 25.20
C GLY A 93 6.85 24.56 24.89
N VAL A 94 5.79 23.77 25.05
CA VAL A 94 5.79 22.33 24.76
C VAL A 94 5.32 21.97 23.35
N TYR A 95 5.08 22.97 22.51
CA TYR A 95 4.55 22.81 21.16
C TYR A 95 5.62 23.07 20.11
N ASP A 96 5.84 22.12 19.23
CA ASP A 96 6.74 22.24 18.09
C ASP A 96 5.95 22.47 16.80
N ARG A 97 6.51 23.29 15.91
CA ARG A 97 5.97 23.56 14.58
C ARG A 97 7.08 23.70 13.55
N MET A 98 6.78 23.42 12.31
CA MET A 98 7.60 23.75 11.15
C MET A 98 6.71 24.07 9.95
N ASN A 99 7.26 24.68 8.93
CA ASN A 99 6.54 24.91 7.68
C ASN A 99 6.20 23.55 7.02
N GLY A 100 5.05 23.50 6.35
CA GLY A 100 4.57 22.31 5.65
C GLY A 100 5.31 22.05 4.34
N ILE A 101 6.62 21.84 4.43
CA ILE A 101 7.49 21.52 3.29
C ILE A 101 7.43 20.01 3.00
N GLY A 102 7.24 19.68 1.71
CA GLY A 102 7.17 18.30 1.24
C GLY A 102 6.81 18.25 -0.24
N ALA A 103 6.82 17.06 -0.83
CA ALA A 103 6.29 16.85 -2.17
C ALA A 103 4.99 16.07 -2.08
N HIS A 104 4.00 16.43 -2.90
CA HIS A 104 2.78 15.65 -3.06
C HIS A 104 2.52 15.45 -4.55
N GLU A 105 2.65 14.22 -5.01
CA GLU A 105 2.54 13.85 -6.42
C GLU A 105 1.45 12.82 -6.67
N VAL A 106 0.90 12.84 -7.88
CA VAL A 106 -0.10 11.88 -8.38
C VAL A 106 0.50 11.11 -9.53
N ILE A 107 0.47 9.81 -9.44
CA ILE A 107 0.88 8.88 -10.49
C ILE A 107 -0.37 8.41 -11.21
N ILE A 108 -0.62 8.90 -12.41
CA ILE A 108 -1.72 8.48 -13.29
C ILE A 108 -1.25 7.22 -14.00
N GLU A 109 -1.82 6.09 -13.61
CA GLU A 109 -1.28 4.75 -13.86
C GLU A 109 -1.51 4.22 -15.28
N THR A 110 -2.44 4.81 -16.02
CA THR A 110 -2.82 4.36 -17.37
C THR A 110 -3.66 5.44 -18.05
N PRO A 111 -3.71 5.53 -19.38
CA PRO A 111 -4.69 6.36 -20.09
C PRO A 111 -6.12 5.79 -20.04
N ASP A 112 -6.30 4.50 -19.70
CA ASP A 112 -7.61 3.85 -19.61
C ASP A 112 -8.30 4.21 -18.30
N HIS A 113 -9.40 4.98 -18.41
CA HIS A 113 -10.19 5.41 -17.26
C HIS A 113 -10.85 4.25 -16.50
N GLY A 114 -11.24 3.21 -17.21
CA GLY A 114 -12.00 2.07 -16.67
C GLY A 114 -11.13 0.97 -16.07
N ALA A 115 -9.80 1.06 -16.21
CA ALA A 115 -8.89 0.05 -15.71
C ALA A 115 -8.69 0.10 -14.17
N SER A 116 -8.03 -0.90 -13.63
CA SER A 116 -7.56 -0.94 -12.25
C SER A 116 -6.25 -1.74 -12.19
N LEU A 117 -5.47 -1.63 -11.13
CA LEU A 117 -4.25 -2.46 -10.95
C LEU A 117 -4.53 -3.96 -11.10
N ALA A 118 -5.76 -4.41 -10.78
CA ALA A 118 -6.16 -5.81 -10.94
C ALA A 118 -6.38 -6.22 -12.41
N SER A 119 -6.72 -5.27 -13.29
CA SER A 119 -7.03 -5.50 -14.71
C SER A 119 -5.93 -5.05 -15.66
N LEU A 120 -4.98 -4.25 -15.20
CA LEU A 120 -3.86 -3.78 -16.02
C LEU A 120 -2.95 -4.93 -16.47
N PRO A 121 -2.39 -4.85 -17.68
CA PRO A 121 -1.34 -5.79 -18.12
C PRO A 121 -0.14 -5.75 -17.18
N GLU A 122 0.57 -6.87 -17.04
CA GLU A 122 1.79 -6.97 -16.22
C GLU A 122 2.80 -5.84 -16.53
N THR A 123 3.00 -5.55 -17.81
CA THR A 123 3.92 -4.49 -18.26
C THR A 123 3.53 -3.11 -17.73
N GLN A 124 2.24 -2.82 -17.64
CA GLN A 124 1.75 -1.54 -17.10
C GLN A 124 1.90 -1.48 -15.58
N VAL A 125 1.62 -2.58 -14.87
CA VAL A 125 1.88 -2.65 -13.42
C VAL A 125 3.37 -2.47 -13.13
N VAL A 126 4.25 -3.07 -13.94
CA VAL A 126 5.71 -2.86 -13.85
C VAL A 126 6.06 -1.38 -14.03
N ALA A 127 5.44 -0.69 -15.00
CA ALA A 127 5.68 0.75 -15.21
C ALA A 127 5.24 1.59 -14.00
N VAL A 128 4.11 1.24 -13.37
CA VAL A 128 3.65 1.90 -12.12
C VAL A 128 4.65 1.70 -10.98
N LEU A 129 5.07 0.45 -10.74
CA LEU A 129 6.05 0.12 -9.68
C LEU A 129 7.40 0.82 -9.92
N GLU A 130 7.82 0.93 -11.18
CA GLU A 130 9.04 1.67 -11.52
C GLU A 130 8.88 3.17 -11.35
N ALA A 131 7.72 3.75 -11.67
CA ALA A 131 7.44 5.15 -11.44
C ALA A 131 7.51 5.50 -9.93
N TRP A 132 6.94 4.66 -9.05
CA TRP A 132 7.09 4.81 -7.59
C TRP A 132 8.57 4.87 -7.20
N ARG A 133 9.34 3.88 -7.66
CA ARG A 133 10.78 3.81 -7.37
C ARG A 133 11.55 5.03 -7.85
N GLN A 134 11.35 5.45 -9.11
CA GLN A 134 12.06 6.59 -9.68
C GLN A 134 11.74 7.89 -8.93
N ARG A 135 10.47 8.08 -8.52
CA ARG A 135 10.09 9.25 -7.75
C ARG A 135 10.69 9.25 -6.35
N MET A 136 10.72 8.10 -5.66
CA MET A 136 11.41 7.96 -4.37
C MET A 136 12.89 8.31 -4.48
N LEU A 137 13.61 7.76 -5.47
CA LEU A 137 15.02 8.07 -5.73
C LEU A 137 15.27 9.53 -6.10
N ASP A 138 14.34 10.17 -6.78
CA ASP A 138 14.48 11.59 -7.12
C ASP A 138 14.27 12.47 -5.88
N LEU A 139 13.24 12.22 -5.11
CA LEU A 139 12.92 12.96 -3.89
C LEU A 139 13.94 12.73 -2.77
N GLN A 140 14.63 11.58 -2.74
CA GLN A 140 15.74 11.31 -1.83
C GLN A 140 16.91 12.29 -1.99
N LYS A 141 17.04 12.95 -3.14
CA LYS A 141 18.10 13.95 -3.39
C LYS A 141 17.88 15.24 -2.61
N ASP A 142 16.65 15.54 -2.23
CA ASP A 142 16.33 16.69 -1.38
C ASP A 142 16.68 16.38 0.07
N ALA A 143 17.58 17.20 0.63
CA ALA A 143 18.09 16.99 1.99
C ALA A 143 17.02 17.19 3.07
N ARG A 144 15.92 17.88 2.76
CA ARG A 144 14.83 18.17 3.70
C ARG A 144 13.91 16.98 3.95
N PHE A 145 13.89 15.95 3.07
CA PHE A 145 12.97 14.85 3.17
C PHE A 145 13.59 13.65 3.90
N GLU A 146 12.84 13.10 4.85
CA GLU A 146 13.20 11.92 5.64
C GLU A 146 12.43 10.67 5.23
N TYR A 147 11.21 10.84 4.70
CA TYR A 147 10.36 9.70 4.33
C TYR A 147 9.53 10.00 3.06
N VAL A 148 9.26 8.95 2.29
CA VAL A 148 8.33 8.99 1.16
C VAL A 148 7.25 7.93 1.38
N SER A 149 6.01 8.38 1.55
CA SER A 149 4.83 7.51 1.59
C SER A 149 4.26 7.36 0.19
N VAL A 150 4.20 6.14 -0.33
CA VAL A 150 3.46 5.81 -1.55
C VAL A 150 2.18 5.08 -1.14
N PHE A 151 1.04 5.55 -1.65
CA PHE A 151 -0.25 4.94 -1.33
C PHE A 151 -1.23 5.02 -2.50
N LYS A 152 -2.22 4.16 -2.47
CA LYS A 152 -3.33 4.17 -3.43
C LYS A 152 -4.65 4.00 -2.70
N ASN A 153 -5.62 4.83 -3.09
CA ASN A 153 -7.01 4.69 -2.70
C ASN A 153 -7.79 4.19 -3.92
N HIS A 154 -8.44 3.05 -3.81
CA HIS A 154 -9.29 2.48 -4.85
C HIS A 154 -10.73 2.44 -4.39
N GLY A 155 -11.61 3.10 -5.12
CA GLY A 155 -13.03 3.22 -4.78
C GLY A 155 -13.32 4.29 -3.71
N GLU A 156 -14.57 4.76 -3.70
CA GLU A 156 -15.03 5.86 -2.84
C GLU A 156 -14.87 5.56 -1.34
N ALA A 157 -15.28 4.36 -0.92
CA ALA A 157 -15.20 3.96 0.49
C ALA A 157 -13.75 3.91 1.01
N ALA A 158 -12.75 3.88 0.13
CA ALA A 158 -11.34 3.97 0.45
C ALA A 158 -10.79 5.40 0.37
N GLY A 159 -11.64 6.41 0.10
CA GLY A 159 -11.24 7.81 0.00
C GLY A 159 -10.73 8.23 -1.39
N ALA A 160 -10.99 7.46 -2.44
CA ALA A 160 -10.68 7.90 -3.80
C ALA A 160 -11.61 9.05 -4.21
N SER A 161 -11.04 10.21 -4.57
CA SER A 161 -11.79 11.36 -5.09
C SER A 161 -12.06 11.28 -6.58
N LEU A 162 -11.25 10.52 -7.31
CA LEU A 162 -11.35 10.28 -8.75
C LEU A 162 -11.32 8.78 -9.02
N GLU A 163 -12.13 8.32 -9.98
CA GLU A 163 -12.22 6.91 -10.38
C GLU A 163 -11.04 6.48 -11.26
N HIS A 164 -10.50 7.40 -12.07
CA HIS A 164 -9.36 7.13 -12.95
C HIS A 164 -8.20 6.54 -12.14
N PRO A 165 -7.60 5.42 -12.57
CA PRO A 165 -6.56 4.73 -11.81
C PRO A 165 -5.36 5.62 -11.52
N HIS A 166 -5.12 5.87 -10.26
CA HIS A 166 -3.96 6.65 -9.81
C HIS A 166 -3.49 6.17 -8.45
N SER A 167 -2.21 6.34 -8.18
CA SER A 167 -1.60 6.29 -6.86
C SER A 167 -1.04 7.66 -6.51
N GLN A 168 -0.66 7.85 -5.27
CA GLN A 168 -0.13 9.11 -4.77
C GLN A 168 1.15 8.87 -4.00
N LEU A 169 1.95 9.93 -3.92
CA LEU A 169 3.19 9.95 -3.19
C LEU A 169 3.28 11.24 -2.39
N ILE A 170 3.65 11.13 -1.11
CA ILE A 170 3.93 12.28 -0.26
C ILE A 170 5.31 12.10 0.38
N ALA A 171 6.21 13.06 0.12
CA ALA A 171 7.49 13.16 0.83
C ALA A 171 7.34 14.11 2.02
N THR A 172 7.88 13.70 3.18
CA THR A 172 7.79 14.43 4.44
C THR A 172 9.16 14.67 5.06
N PRO A 173 9.35 15.76 5.81
CA PRO A 173 10.61 16.03 6.53
C PRO A 173 10.73 15.25 7.84
N ILE A 174 9.74 14.45 8.17
CA ILE A 174 9.71 13.59 9.37
C ILE A 174 9.27 12.19 8.98
N VAL A 175 9.72 11.19 9.73
CA VAL A 175 9.25 9.81 9.59
C VAL A 175 7.85 9.72 10.23
N PRO A 176 6.83 9.14 9.56
CA PRO A 176 5.50 8.98 10.14
C PRO A 176 5.51 8.04 11.35
N MET A 177 4.75 8.38 12.38
CA MET A 177 4.67 7.64 13.65
C MET A 177 4.42 6.13 13.46
N MET A 178 3.57 5.73 12.52
CA MET A 178 3.31 4.31 12.25
C MET A 178 4.56 3.57 11.78
N VAL A 179 5.37 4.22 10.93
CA VAL A 179 6.64 3.66 10.43
C VAL A 179 7.68 3.63 11.55
N GLU A 180 7.73 4.65 12.39
CA GLU A 180 8.61 4.65 13.58
C GLU A 180 8.29 3.48 14.51
N GLN A 181 7.02 3.21 14.78
CA GLN A 181 6.60 2.07 15.61
C GLN A 181 7.04 0.72 15.01
N GLU A 182 6.96 0.57 13.69
CA GLU A 182 7.46 -0.62 13.00
C GLU A 182 8.98 -0.76 13.10
N LEU A 183 9.71 0.33 12.86
CA LEU A 183 11.18 0.36 12.98
C LEU A 183 11.63 0.01 14.40
N GLU A 184 11.02 0.63 15.42
CA GLU A 184 11.34 0.37 16.83
C GLU A 184 11.02 -1.07 17.24
N GLY A 185 9.85 -1.57 16.84
CA GLY A 185 9.43 -2.93 17.15
C GLY A 185 10.34 -3.97 16.49
N ALA A 186 10.69 -3.76 15.23
CA ALA A 186 11.63 -4.60 14.50
C ALA A 186 13.04 -4.54 15.11
N LEU A 187 13.52 -3.34 15.46
CA LEU A 187 14.82 -3.17 16.13
C LEU A 187 14.86 -3.87 17.48
N ARG A 188 13.78 -3.79 18.27
CA ARG A 188 13.66 -4.48 19.56
C ARG A 188 13.77 -6.00 19.37
N HIS A 189 13.09 -6.57 18.39
CA HIS A 189 13.22 -8.00 18.07
C HIS A 189 14.64 -8.35 17.63
N PHE A 190 15.25 -7.55 16.75
CA PHE A 190 16.60 -7.78 16.28
C PHE A 190 17.64 -7.73 17.41
N ARG A 191 17.51 -6.81 18.35
CA ARG A 191 18.40 -6.75 19.54
C ARG A 191 18.32 -8.03 20.38
N MET A 192 17.13 -8.61 20.54
CA MET A 192 16.92 -9.82 21.32
C MET A 192 17.27 -11.11 20.56
N ARG A 193 16.97 -11.20 19.27
CA ARG A 193 17.03 -12.42 18.48
C ARG A 193 18.14 -12.44 17.43
N LYS A 194 18.77 -11.29 17.14
CA LYS A 194 19.79 -11.13 16.09
C LYS A 194 19.28 -11.54 14.69
N ARG A 195 17.98 -11.38 14.45
CA ARG A 195 17.29 -11.69 13.20
C ARG A 195 16.20 -10.66 12.94
N CYS A 196 15.91 -10.42 11.66
CA CYS A 196 14.77 -9.62 11.24
C CYS A 196 13.45 -10.33 11.57
N ILE A 197 12.51 -9.60 12.21
CA ILE A 197 11.20 -10.14 12.57
C ILE A 197 10.38 -10.52 11.33
N TRP A 198 10.47 -9.74 10.28
CA TRP A 198 9.76 -9.99 9.02
C TRP A 198 10.24 -11.27 8.35
N CYS A 199 11.57 -11.52 8.34
CA CYS A 199 12.12 -12.77 7.86
C CYS A 199 11.65 -13.97 8.70
N ASP A 200 11.50 -13.79 10.01
CA ASP A 200 10.96 -14.84 10.89
C ASP A 200 9.47 -15.10 10.61
N ILE A 201 8.67 -14.04 10.37
CA ILE A 201 7.26 -14.15 9.97
C ILE A 201 7.15 -14.91 8.63
N ILE A 202 7.88 -14.50 7.60
CA ILE A 202 7.87 -15.17 6.28
C ILE A 202 8.19 -16.65 6.42
N ARG A 203 9.26 -16.98 7.13
CA ARG A 203 9.68 -18.37 7.36
C ARG A 203 8.59 -19.17 8.07
N GLN A 204 7.97 -18.61 9.10
CA GLN A 204 6.90 -19.27 9.85
C GLN A 204 5.67 -19.52 8.98
N GLU A 205 5.25 -18.55 8.17
CA GLU A 205 4.09 -18.69 7.30
C GLU A 205 4.34 -19.70 6.16
N MET A 206 5.53 -19.72 5.60
CA MET A 206 5.92 -20.72 4.59
C MET A 206 5.91 -22.14 5.16
N GLN A 207 6.40 -22.33 6.40
CA GLN A 207 6.34 -23.62 7.09
C GLN A 207 4.89 -24.02 7.47
N GLY A 208 4.06 -23.04 7.87
CA GLY A 208 2.66 -23.23 8.19
C GLY A 208 1.84 -23.73 7.00
N ARG A 209 2.16 -23.26 5.79
CA ARG A 209 1.52 -23.72 4.54
C ARG A 209 1.66 -25.23 4.34
N ALA A 210 2.84 -25.78 4.60
CA ALA A 210 3.09 -27.22 4.47
C ALA A 210 2.22 -28.07 5.41
N ARG A 211 1.71 -27.47 6.50
CA ARG A 211 0.83 -28.12 7.49
C ARG A 211 -0.66 -27.80 7.29
N GLY A 212 -1.03 -27.06 6.24
CA GLY A 212 -2.43 -26.65 5.98
C GLY A 212 -2.98 -25.57 6.91
N LEU A 213 -2.16 -25.00 7.79
CA LEU A 213 -2.56 -24.05 8.83
C LEU A 213 -2.11 -22.60 8.58
N GLY A 214 -1.53 -22.33 7.39
CA GLY A 214 -0.86 -21.06 7.16
C GLY A 214 -1.78 -19.94 6.67
N ARG A 215 -1.36 -18.69 6.97
CA ARG A 215 -1.96 -17.45 6.46
C ARG A 215 -1.36 -16.98 5.13
N LEU A 216 -0.45 -17.78 4.57
CA LEU A 216 0.14 -17.53 3.25
C LEU A 216 -0.93 -17.68 2.16
N ILE A 217 -1.08 -16.69 1.30
CA ILE A 217 -1.98 -16.68 0.14
C ILE A 217 -1.27 -17.30 -1.07
N LEU A 218 -0.12 -16.72 -1.43
CA LEU A 218 0.72 -17.22 -2.51
C LEU A 218 2.19 -16.87 -2.27
N GLY A 219 3.08 -17.59 -2.95
CA GLY A 219 4.51 -17.29 -3.02
C GLY A 219 4.96 -17.54 -4.45
N GLU A 220 5.56 -16.54 -5.09
CA GLU A 220 6.00 -16.59 -6.47
C GLU A 220 7.14 -15.59 -6.71
N GLY A 221 8.17 -16.03 -7.45
CA GLY A 221 9.24 -15.17 -7.95
C GLY A 221 10.02 -14.40 -6.88
N GLY A 222 10.14 -14.97 -5.66
CA GLY A 222 10.82 -14.33 -4.54
C GLY A 222 9.97 -13.34 -3.75
N PHE A 223 8.63 -13.39 -3.91
CA PHE A 223 7.67 -12.63 -3.11
C PHE A 223 6.65 -13.55 -2.46
N VAL A 224 6.19 -13.16 -1.30
CA VAL A 224 5.09 -13.81 -0.57
C VAL A 224 3.96 -12.83 -0.35
N ALA A 225 2.72 -13.32 -0.47
CA ALA A 225 1.52 -12.61 -0.04
C ALA A 225 0.86 -13.40 1.09
N LEU A 226 0.52 -12.74 2.19
CA LEU A 226 -0.04 -13.36 3.39
C LEU A 226 -1.05 -12.45 4.10
N CYS A 227 -1.98 -13.04 4.84
CA CYS A 227 -2.75 -12.32 5.84
C CYS A 227 -1.94 -12.25 7.14
N PRO A 228 -1.72 -11.06 7.75
CA PRO A 228 -0.96 -10.96 8.99
C PRO A 228 -1.64 -11.69 10.15
N TYR A 229 -0.88 -12.05 11.19
CA TYR A 229 -1.41 -12.78 12.35
C TYR A 229 -2.47 -12.03 13.14
N ALA A 230 -2.31 -10.73 13.27
CA ALA A 230 -3.20 -9.82 13.98
C ALA A 230 -3.68 -8.69 13.03
N PRO A 231 -4.48 -9.02 11.98
CA PRO A 231 -4.92 -8.03 11.00
C PRO A 231 -5.93 -7.08 11.62
N ARG A 232 -5.77 -5.78 11.35
CA ARG A 232 -6.73 -4.75 11.79
C ARG A 232 -8.08 -4.91 11.11
N PHE A 233 -8.06 -5.31 9.84
CA PHE A 233 -9.22 -5.37 8.98
C PHE A 233 -9.41 -6.74 8.34
N PRO A 234 -10.64 -7.13 8.01
CA PRO A 234 -10.91 -8.35 7.26
C PRO A 234 -10.14 -8.34 5.93
N PHE A 235 -9.50 -9.48 5.60
CA PHE A 235 -8.74 -9.67 4.37
C PHE A 235 -7.54 -8.72 4.19
N GLU A 236 -7.10 -8.04 5.23
CA GLU A 236 -5.81 -7.32 5.22
C GLU A 236 -4.72 -8.26 4.73
N THR A 237 -3.95 -7.80 3.75
CA THR A 237 -2.95 -8.62 3.06
C THR A 237 -1.65 -7.86 2.96
N TRP A 238 -0.55 -8.53 3.29
CA TRP A 238 0.80 -8.03 3.10
C TRP A 238 1.47 -8.74 1.93
N ILE A 239 2.27 -8.00 1.14
CA ILE A 239 3.17 -8.55 0.13
C ILE A 239 4.59 -8.15 0.51
N LEU A 240 5.47 -9.15 0.65
CA LEU A 240 6.85 -8.95 1.09
C LEU A 240 7.81 -9.68 0.14
N PRO A 241 9.03 -9.16 -0.11
CA PRO A 241 10.09 -9.98 -0.69
C PRO A 241 10.47 -11.12 0.26
N GLU A 242 10.77 -12.30 -0.26
CA GLU A 242 11.27 -13.42 0.56
C GLU A 242 12.69 -13.15 1.09
N GLY A 243 13.52 -12.51 0.26
CA GLY A 243 14.85 -12.08 0.64
C GLY A 243 14.80 -10.80 1.46
N HIS A 244 15.66 -10.71 2.49
CA HIS A 244 15.74 -9.52 3.34
C HIS A 244 16.11 -8.27 2.55
N ARG A 245 15.27 -7.25 2.61
CA ARG A 245 15.48 -5.94 1.95
C ARG A 245 14.76 -4.85 2.75
N SER A 246 15.48 -3.81 3.18
CA SER A 246 14.90 -2.74 4.00
C SER A 246 14.21 -1.64 3.20
N SER A 247 14.69 -1.36 1.98
CA SER A 247 14.23 -0.25 1.14
C SER A 247 13.66 -0.77 -0.18
N TYR A 248 12.50 -0.24 -0.54
CA TYR A 248 11.83 -0.56 -1.79
C TYR A 248 12.58 -0.01 -3.01
N GLU A 249 13.04 1.22 -2.92
CA GLU A 249 13.72 1.93 -3.99
C GLU A 249 15.04 1.28 -4.42
N ASP A 250 15.74 0.62 -3.48
CA ASP A 250 17.00 -0.08 -3.75
C ASP A 250 16.78 -1.51 -4.24
N ALA A 251 15.63 -2.10 -3.94
CA ALA A 251 15.36 -3.53 -4.05
C ALA A 251 14.94 -4.00 -5.45
N LEU A 252 14.48 -3.13 -6.33
CA LEU A 252 13.71 -3.53 -7.52
C LEU A 252 14.51 -3.70 -8.82
N GLY A 253 15.81 -4.00 -8.79
CA GLY A 253 16.58 -4.21 -10.02
C GLY A 253 15.93 -5.18 -11.01
N THR A 254 15.78 -6.44 -10.65
CA THR A 254 15.30 -7.53 -11.54
C THR A 254 13.92 -8.08 -11.20
N ASP A 255 13.38 -7.82 -9.98
CA ASP A 255 12.23 -8.55 -9.43
C ASP A 255 10.87 -7.88 -9.70
N ARG A 256 10.85 -6.73 -10.42
CA ARG A 256 9.62 -5.94 -10.68
C ARG A 256 8.50 -6.72 -11.35
N ARG A 257 8.82 -7.60 -12.29
CA ARG A 257 7.81 -8.43 -12.96
C ARG A 257 7.18 -9.42 -12.00
N ALA A 258 7.98 -10.02 -11.13
CA ALA A 258 7.47 -10.93 -10.11
C ALA A 258 6.55 -10.20 -9.12
N LEU A 259 6.94 -9.02 -8.63
CA LEU A 259 6.08 -8.19 -7.78
C LEU A 259 4.79 -7.78 -8.50
N ALA A 260 4.87 -7.39 -9.78
CA ALA A 260 3.70 -7.02 -10.58
C ALA A 260 2.71 -8.19 -10.71
N ARG A 261 3.22 -9.43 -10.96
CA ARG A 261 2.38 -10.63 -11.00
C ARG A 261 1.71 -10.92 -9.66
N VAL A 262 2.50 -10.89 -8.58
CA VAL A 262 1.98 -11.17 -7.23
C VAL A 262 0.93 -10.13 -6.83
N LEU A 263 1.20 -8.85 -7.04
CA LEU A 263 0.24 -7.76 -6.74
C LEU A 263 -1.04 -7.89 -7.57
N GLY A 264 -0.92 -8.08 -8.89
CA GLY A 264 -2.06 -8.27 -9.78
C GLY A 264 -2.88 -9.51 -9.42
N GLU A 265 -2.22 -10.62 -9.06
CA GLU A 265 -2.91 -11.86 -8.64
C GLU A 265 -3.64 -11.68 -7.31
N VAL A 266 -3.02 -11.06 -6.30
CA VAL A 266 -3.67 -10.76 -5.02
C VAL A 266 -4.92 -9.90 -5.23
N LEU A 267 -4.82 -8.83 -6.01
CA LEU A 267 -5.96 -7.93 -6.28
C LEU A 267 -7.07 -8.63 -7.08
N ARG A 268 -6.72 -9.49 -8.05
CA ARG A 268 -7.72 -10.29 -8.78
C ARG A 268 -8.46 -11.25 -7.85
N ARG A 269 -7.76 -11.95 -6.96
CA ARG A 269 -8.37 -12.83 -5.96
C ARG A 269 -9.27 -12.07 -5.00
N MET A 270 -8.83 -10.89 -4.55
CA MET A 270 -9.68 -10.01 -3.72
C MET A 270 -10.96 -9.62 -4.46
N ASN A 271 -10.87 -9.21 -5.72
CA ASN A 271 -12.04 -8.87 -6.53
C ASN A 271 -12.98 -10.07 -6.69
N GLN A 272 -12.46 -11.24 -6.97
CA GLN A 272 -13.24 -12.47 -7.12
C GLN A 272 -13.95 -12.87 -5.82
N VAL A 273 -13.24 -12.81 -4.70
CA VAL A 273 -13.76 -13.27 -3.40
C VAL A 273 -14.70 -12.26 -2.76
N LEU A 274 -14.42 -10.96 -2.91
CA LEU A 274 -15.09 -9.87 -2.19
C LEU A 274 -16.01 -9.01 -3.06
N GLY A 275 -16.14 -9.31 -4.36
CA GLY A 275 -17.00 -8.56 -5.26
C GLY A 275 -16.45 -7.17 -5.61
N ALA A 276 -15.15 -7.09 -5.92
CA ALA A 276 -14.45 -5.85 -6.28
C ALA A 276 -14.59 -4.75 -5.21
N PRO A 277 -14.10 -4.97 -3.99
CA PRO A 277 -14.23 -4.02 -2.89
C PRO A 277 -13.38 -2.76 -3.14
N ALA A 278 -13.73 -1.66 -2.49
CA ALA A 278 -12.81 -0.55 -2.28
C ALA A 278 -11.68 -0.97 -1.35
N TRP A 279 -10.45 -0.47 -1.60
CA TRP A 279 -9.28 -0.81 -0.79
C TRP A 279 -8.25 0.31 -0.78
N ASN A 280 -7.45 0.35 0.27
CA ASN A 280 -6.22 1.13 0.33
C ASN A 280 -5.02 0.21 0.15
N LEU A 281 -3.98 0.74 -0.49
CA LEU A 281 -2.64 0.16 -0.54
C LEU A 281 -1.66 1.17 0.00
N SER A 282 -0.72 0.72 0.83
CA SER A 282 0.41 1.51 1.33
C SER A 282 1.71 0.74 1.13
N LEU A 283 2.75 1.46 0.71
CA LEU A 283 4.12 0.96 0.67
C LEU A 283 4.83 1.42 1.94
N HIS A 284 5.37 0.48 2.70
CA HIS A 284 6.22 0.70 3.86
C HIS A 284 7.67 0.40 3.46
N SER A 285 8.50 1.42 3.42
CA SER A 285 9.94 1.35 3.12
C SER A 285 10.75 1.90 4.29
N ALA A 286 12.04 1.59 4.37
CA ALA A 286 12.92 2.27 5.32
C ALA A 286 12.94 3.78 5.04
N PRO A 287 13.23 4.63 6.05
CA PRO A 287 13.44 6.06 5.85
C PRO A 287 14.52 6.34 4.80
N LEU A 288 14.36 7.45 4.07
CA LEU A 288 15.32 7.88 3.05
C LEU A 288 16.72 8.04 3.64
N LYS A 289 17.75 7.85 2.79
CA LYS A 289 19.16 8.07 3.15
C LYS A 289 19.67 7.22 4.33
N THR A 290 18.87 6.24 4.79
CA THR A 290 19.36 5.31 5.80
C THR A 290 20.20 4.21 5.16
N PRO A 291 21.27 3.71 5.81
CA PRO A 291 21.92 2.49 5.40
C PRO A 291 20.95 1.32 5.38
N THR A 292 21.27 0.24 4.67
CA THR A 292 20.48 -1.00 4.74
C THR A 292 20.28 -1.42 6.20
N LEU A 293 19.02 -1.56 6.61
CA LEU A 293 18.64 -1.91 7.97
C LEU A 293 18.46 -3.42 8.11
N ASP A 294 19.32 -4.08 8.87
CA ASP A 294 19.24 -5.53 9.12
C ASP A 294 17.96 -5.97 9.86
N HIS A 295 17.23 -5.05 10.44
CA HIS A 295 16.03 -5.31 11.24
C HIS A 295 14.72 -4.93 10.58
N PHE A 296 14.74 -4.10 9.54
CA PHE A 296 13.55 -3.66 8.83
C PHE A 296 13.41 -4.37 7.48
N HIS A 297 12.17 -4.47 6.98
CA HIS A 297 11.86 -5.17 5.74
C HIS A 297 10.71 -4.43 5.05
N TRP A 298 10.93 -3.92 3.84
CA TRP A 298 9.88 -3.24 3.13
C TRP A 298 8.72 -4.17 2.76
N HIS A 299 7.51 -3.65 2.71
CA HIS A 299 6.33 -4.42 2.35
C HIS A 299 5.22 -3.52 1.80
N LEU A 300 4.31 -4.15 1.05
CA LEU A 300 3.03 -3.56 0.67
C LEU A 300 1.95 -4.06 1.62
N GLU A 301 1.11 -3.15 2.07
CA GLU A 301 -0.08 -3.44 2.86
C GLU A 301 -1.33 -3.11 2.04
N ILE A 302 -2.26 -4.06 1.91
CA ILE A 302 -3.52 -3.90 1.18
C ILE A 302 -4.67 -4.10 2.16
N ILE A 303 -5.54 -3.09 2.29
CA ILE A 303 -6.64 -3.07 3.25
C ILE A 303 -7.97 -2.89 2.52
N PRO A 304 -8.77 -3.95 2.32
CA PRO A 304 -10.13 -3.84 1.83
C PRO A 304 -11.02 -3.08 2.82
N LYS A 305 -11.89 -2.20 2.32
CA LYS A 305 -12.83 -1.39 3.11
C LYS A 305 -14.14 -2.14 3.33
N LEU A 306 -14.10 -3.18 4.14
CA LEU A 306 -15.24 -4.06 4.44
C LEU A 306 -15.92 -3.72 5.77
N THR A 307 -15.25 -2.97 6.64
CA THR A 307 -15.73 -2.52 7.96
C THR A 307 -15.37 -1.06 8.15
N GLN A 308 -16.10 -0.39 9.05
CA GLN A 308 -15.85 1.00 9.44
C GLN A 308 -15.14 1.02 10.79
N VAL A 309 -14.16 1.91 10.93
CA VAL A 309 -13.51 2.24 12.20
C VAL A 309 -14.48 3.14 13.00
N ALA A 310 -14.73 2.79 14.24
CA ALA A 310 -15.66 3.48 15.10
C ALA A 310 -14.98 3.97 16.40
N GLY A 311 -15.78 4.45 17.36
CA GLY A 311 -15.26 5.11 18.57
C GLY A 311 -14.36 4.23 19.43
N PHE A 312 -14.59 2.92 19.47
CA PHE A 312 -13.75 2.00 20.23
C PHE A 312 -12.34 1.92 19.65
N GLU A 313 -12.22 1.73 18.34
CA GLU A 313 -10.94 1.63 17.65
C GLU A 313 -10.15 2.95 17.75
N TRP A 314 -10.82 4.08 17.52
CA TRP A 314 -10.20 5.41 17.65
C TRP A 314 -9.76 5.73 19.07
N GLY A 315 -10.57 5.37 20.06
CA GLY A 315 -10.30 5.69 21.47
C GLY A 315 -9.26 4.80 22.13
N THR A 316 -9.06 3.57 21.62
CA THR A 316 -8.21 2.56 22.28
C THR A 316 -7.03 2.08 21.44
N GLY A 317 -7.08 2.25 20.12
CA GLY A 317 -6.12 1.64 19.19
C GLY A 317 -6.29 0.12 19.04
N PHE A 318 -7.30 -0.50 19.68
CA PHE A 318 -7.69 -1.88 19.42
C PHE A 318 -8.61 -1.93 18.21
N PHE A 319 -8.44 -2.95 17.38
CA PHE A 319 -9.34 -3.19 16.25
C PHE A 319 -10.14 -4.46 16.47
N ILE A 320 -11.39 -4.48 15.98
CA ILE A 320 -12.26 -5.65 16.01
C ILE A 320 -12.37 -6.19 14.58
N ASN A 321 -11.77 -7.36 14.35
CA ASN A 321 -11.82 -8.03 13.06
C ASN A 321 -12.74 -9.26 13.13
N PRO A 322 -13.85 -9.30 12.36
CA PRO A 322 -14.76 -10.42 12.34
C PRO A 322 -14.29 -11.62 11.53
N THR A 323 -13.17 -11.50 10.78
CA THR A 323 -12.68 -12.57 9.90
C THR A 323 -11.30 -13.05 10.35
N PRO A 324 -11.17 -14.28 10.84
CA PRO A 324 -9.86 -14.87 11.16
C PRO A 324 -8.92 -14.85 9.94
N PRO A 325 -7.65 -14.46 10.09
CA PRO A 325 -6.74 -14.36 8.95
C PRO A 325 -6.46 -15.69 8.26
N GLU A 326 -6.58 -16.81 8.95
CA GLU A 326 -6.48 -18.15 8.39
C GLU A 326 -7.62 -18.42 7.40
N GLU A 327 -8.83 -17.99 7.74
CA GLU A 327 -10.01 -18.09 6.87
C GLU A 327 -9.89 -17.13 5.69
N ALA A 328 -9.52 -15.87 5.93
CA ALA A 328 -9.27 -14.91 4.87
C ALA A 328 -8.26 -15.44 3.84
N ALA A 329 -7.13 -15.96 4.31
CA ALA A 329 -6.12 -16.56 3.45
C ALA A 329 -6.64 -17.82 2.71
N ARG A 330 -7.48 -18.64 3.35
CA ARG A 330 -8.12 -19.79 2.72
C ARG A 330 -9.02 -19.37 1.57
N TYR A 331 -9.86 -18.35 1.76
CA TYR A 331 -10.72 -17.82 0.70
C TYR A 331 -9.89 -17.23 -0.45
N LEU A 332 -8.88 -16.42 -0.15
CA LEU A 332 -8.02 -15.83 -1.18
C LEU A 332 -7.18 -16.88 -1.94
N ARG A 333 -6.84 -18.02 -1.33
CA ARG A 333 -6.18 -19.15 -2.03
C ARG A 333 -7.13 -19.91 -2.96
N ALA A 334 -8.34 -20.16 -2.50
CA ALA A 334 -9.30 -20.98 -3.23
C ALA A 334 -9.89 -20.24 -4.46
N GLY A 335 -9.83 -18.90 -4.48
CA GLY A 335 -10.62 -18.11 -5.42
C GLY A 335 -12.12 -18.23 -5.10
N VAL A 336 -12.99 -17.86 -6.07
CA VAL A 336 -14.44 -18.00 -5.91
C VAL A 336 -14.75 -19.47 -5.63
N PRO A 337 -15.51 -19.83 -4.57
CA PRO A 337 -16.11 -21.14 -4.50
C PRO A 337 -16.98 -21.29 -5.75
N THR A 338 -16.70 -22.27 -6.59
CA THR A 338 -17.68 -22.73 -7.60
C THR A 338 -18.97 -22.94 -6.83
N ALA A 339 -20.00 -22.17 -7.19
CA ALA A 339 -21.33 -22.36 -6.63
C ALA A 339 -21.71 -23.83 -6.83
N THR A 340 -21.74 -24.58 -5.75
CA THR A 340 -22.34 -25.92 -5.70
C THR A 340 -23.83 -25.78 -5.54
#